data_e91776ae49e231ecf79bf3f75dbe6f7e
#
_entry.id   e91776ae49e231ecf79bf3f75dbe6f7e
#
_cell.length_a   1.000
_cell.length_b   1.000
_cell.length_c   1.000
_cell.angle_alpha   90.00
_cell.angle_beta   90.00
_cell.angle_gamma   90.00
#
_symmetry.space_group_name_H-M   'P 1'
#
loop_
_entity.id
_entity.type
_entity.pdbx_description
1 polymer ?
#
loop_
_entity_poly.entity_id
_entity_poly.type
_entity_poly.pdbx_seq_one_letter_code
_entity_poly.pdbx_strand_id
1 'polypeptide(L)'
;MLLALLLCGAVGAGAAEMTDTRMLVPVGHTVGIKLFSRGVVVVKLSEGGTPAKAGGLQTGDVIVKCAGSSVTSTEQFQSLLQKSGGETTDLQVKRDGSSVTLSVEPEQNERGVYGIGAWIRDSMAGIGTMTYYDPATGAFGALGHGIADVDTAQLMPFSNGSILPSTVKAVKKGESGAAGELRGDFDLTGDLGDLYANTSNGIFGILEADDYSPVLGDAVPVGRAQTGPAVIRSNVQGDTVEEFDIEIVSVTSTGSDGRDMVISVKDPDLISATGGIVQGMSGSPILQDGQLVGAVTHVLLNSPQKGYGISIQRMLATAESVA
;
A
#
# COMPACT_ATOMS: atom_id res chain seq x y z
N MET A 1 -8.02 -75.86 28.64
CA MET A 1 -7.43 -74.53 28.67
C MET A 1 -7.59 -73.93 27.27
N LEU A 2 -8.61 -73.11 27.10
CA LEU A 2 -8.87 -72.38 25.87
C LEU A 2 -8.43 -70.93 26.09
N LEU A 3 -7.44 -70.42 25.31
CA LEU A 3 -6.95 -69.10 25.36
C LEU A 3 -7.72 -68.25 24.30
N ALA A 4 -8.55 -67.32 24.76
CA ALA A 4 -9.26 -66.38 23.88
C ALA A 4 -8.36 -65.14 23.63
N LEU A 5 -7.95 -64.92 22.37
CA LEU A 5 -7.33 -63.69 21.93
C LEU A 5 -8.42 -62.63 21.66
N LEU A 6 -8.44 -61.56 22.46
CA LEU A 6 -9.18 -60.34 22.16
C LEU A 6 -8.34 -59.48 21.19
N LEU A 7 -8.80 -59.35 19.94
CA LEU A 7 -8.31 -58.30 19.04
C LEU A 7 -9.02 -56.97 19.39
N CYS A 8 -8.28 -56.06 19.98
CA CYS A 8 -8.72 -54.67 20.15
C CYS A 8 -8.44 -53.89 18.88
N GLY A 9 -9.44 -53.68 18.04
CA GLY A 9 -9.35 -52.79 16.87
C GLY A 9 -9.35 -51.34 17.33
N ALA A 10 -8.22 -50.65 17.18
CA ALA A 10 -8.13 -49.21 17.33
C ALA A 10 -8.80 -48.55 16.14
N VAL A 11 -10.01 -48.03 16.33
CA VAL A 11 -10.63 -47.07 15.38
C VAL A 11 -9.90 -45.75 15.54
N GLY A 12 -8.98 -45.47 14.64
CA GLY A 12 -8.37 -44.15 14.52
C GLY A 12 -9.45 -43.15 14.07
N ALA A 13 -10.00 -42.39 15.01
CA ALA A 13 -10.74 -41.18 14.69
C ALA A 13 -9.75 -40.17 14.11
N GLY A 14 -9.69 -40.08 12.80
CA GLY A 14 -9.08 -38.95 12.13
C GLY A 14 -9.90 -37.72 12.50
N ALA A 15 -9.41 -36.90 13.43
CA ALA A 15 -9.88 -35.54 13.60
C ALA A 15 -9.55 -34.84 12.29
N ALA A 16 -10.57 -34.63 11.44
CA ALA A 16 -10.48 -33.60 10.41
C ALA A 16 -10.26 -32.28 11.18
N GLU A 17 -9.04 -31.73 11.09
CA GLU A 17 -8.86 -30.34 11.41
C GLU A 17 -9.83 -29.56 10.52
N MET A 18 -10.91 -29.08 11.10
CA MET A 18 -11.69 -28.00 10.52
C MET A 18 -10.76 -26.79 10.56
N THR A 19 -9.93 -26.64 9.53
CA THR A 19 -9.31 -25.37 9.23
C THR A 19 -10.47 -24.44 8.91
N ASP A 20 -10.79 -23.54 9.84
CA ASP A 20 -11.73 -22.46 9.62
C ASP A 20 -11.12 -21.61 8.48
N THR A 21 -11.56 -21.92 7.26
CA THR A 21 -11.00 -21.29 6.06
C THR A 21 -11.58 -19.90 6.00
N ARG A 22 -10.77 -18.90 6.30
CA ARG A 22 -11.16 -17.48 6.24
C ARG A 22 -11.79 -17.20 4.88
N MET A 23 -12.96 -16.57 4.90
CA MET A 23 -13.71 -16.20 3.72
C MET A 23 -13.58 -14.69 3.50
N LEU A 24 -13.15 -14.26 2.32
CA LEU A 24 -12.95 -12.85 1.98
C LEU A 24 -13.62 -12.53 0.65
N VAL A 25 -14.12 -11.31 0.50
CA VAL A 25 -14.60 -10.79 -0.78
C VAL A 25 -13.39 -10.25 -1.57
N PRO A 26 -13.00 -10.86 -2.71
CA PRO A 26 -11.98 -10.29 -3.59
C PRO A 26 -12.58 -9.10 -4.36
N VAL A 27 -12.08 -7.89 -4.11
CA VAL A 27 -12.71 -6.66 -4.59
C VAL A 27 -12.27 -6.29 -6.00
N GLY A 28 -11.00 -5.95 -6.21
CA GLY A 28 -10.47 -5.59 -7.52
C GLY A 28 -10.88 -4.20 -8.04
N HIS A 29 -11.66 -3.45 -7.28
CA HIS A 29 -12.06 -2.08 -7.63
C HIS A 29 -10.98 -1.08 -7.23
N THR A 30 -10.73 -0.07 -8.08
CA THR A 30 -9.82 1.03 -7.75
C THR A 30 -10.44 1.92 -6.67
N VAL A 31 -9.58 2.42 -5.81
CA VAL A 31 -9.93 3.40 -4.77
C VAL A 31 -8.95 4.56 -4.81
N GLY A 32 -9.43 5.76 -4.54
CA GLY A 32 -8.58 6.87 -4.16
C GLY A 32 -8.02 6.61 -2.76
N ILE A 33 -6.78 7.00 -2.53
CA ILE A 33 -6.11 6.81 -1.24
C ILE A 33 -5.52 8.15 -0.85
N LYS A 34 -5.80 8.58 0.38
CA LYS A 34 -5.25 9.78 0.98
C LYS A 34 -4.56 9.40 2.28
N LEU A 35 -3.30 9.76 2.40
CA LEU A 35 -2.47 9.42 3.55
C LEU A 35 -1.78 10.66 4.09
N PHE A 36 -1.78 10.82 5.42
CA PHE A 36 -1.07 11.87 6.13
C PHE A 36 0.09 11.29 6.93
N SER A 37 1.22 11.99 6.89
CA SER A 37 2.44 11.62 7.61
C SER A 37 2.38 12.04 9.07
N ARG A 38 3.06 11.28 9.89
CA ARG A 38 3.38 11.69 11.28
C ARG A 38 4.60 12.60 11.28
N GLY A 39 4.38 13.89 11.04
CA GLY A 39 5.41 14.91 10.83
C GLY A 39 5.58 15.26 9.36
N VAL A 40 6.60 16.06 9.01
CA VAL A 40 6.89 16.46 7.63
C VAL A 40 8.15 15.77 7.12
N VAL A 41 8.05 15.10 5.99
CA VAL A 41 9.16 14.36 5.35
C VAL A 41 10.00 15.34 4.53
N VAL A 42 11.31 15.33 4.70
CA VAL A 42 12.26 16.10 3.89
C VAL A 42 12.51 15.32 2.59
N VAL A 43 11.94 15.80 1.50
CA VAL A 43 12.05 15.12 0.19
C VAL A 43 13.24 15.58 -0.63
N LYS A 44 13.70 16.83 -0.39
CA LYS A 44 14.88 17.40 -1.08
C LYS A 44 15.43 18.58 -0.29
N LEU A 45 16.73 18.81 -0.37
CA LEU A 45 17.38 20.04 0.10
C LEU A 45 17.72 20.93 -1.11
N SER A 46 17.44 22.23 -0.97
CA SER A 46 17.76 23.22 -2.01
C SER A 46 19.27 23.28 -2.24
N GLU A 47 19.70 23.72 -3.42
CA GLU A 47 21.11 23.90 -3.74
C GLU A 47 21.73 25.04 -2.94
N GLY A 48 23.06 25.03 -2.81
CA GLY A 48 23.81 26.04 -2.03
C GLY A 48 23.93 25.68 -0.55
N GLY A 49 24.47 26.62 0.23
CA GLY A 49 24.61 26.51 1.68
C GLY A 49 23.33 26.99 2.35
N THR A 50 22.37 26.09 2.54
CA THR A 50 21.09 26.41 3.16
C THR A 50 21.10 26.11 4.64
N PRO A 51 20.25 26.77 5.47
CA PRO A 51 20.11 26.48 6.90
C PRO A 51 19.88 24.99 7.21
N ALA A 52 19.08 24.30 6.39
CA ALA A 52 18.84 22.88 6.52
C ALA A 52 20.12 22.05 6.38
N LYS A 53 20.95 22.34 5.37
CA LYS A 53 22.25 21.67 5.16
C LYS A 53 23.23 21.99 6.28
N ALA A 54 23.34 23.27 6.66
CA ALA A 54 24.22 23.71 7.72
C ALA A 54 23.87 23.08 9.06
N GLY A 55 22.57 22.92 9.35
CA GLY A 55 22.05 22.21 10.53
C GLY A 55 22.14 20.68 10.46
N GLY A 56 22.60 20.11 9.33
CA GLY A 56 22.77 18.67 9.15
C GLY A 56 21.49 17.90 8.84
N LEU A 57 20.44 18.57 8.33
CA LEU A 57 19.22 17.93 7.85
C LEU A 57 19.54 17.13 6.58
N GLN A 58 18.86 16.00 6.39
CA GLN A 58 19.06 15.09 5.25
C GLN A 58 17.73 14.77 4.58
N THR A 59 17.79 14.44 3.30
CA THR A 59 16.66 13.83 2.57
C THR A 59 16.26 12.52 3.26
N GLY A 60 14.97 12.33 3.47
CA GLY A 60 14.42 11.19 4.22
C GLY A 60 14.21 11.45 5.72
N ASP A 61 14.74 12.53 6.28
CA ASP A 61 14.40 12.94 7.64
C ASP A 61 12.91 13.25 7.77
N VAL A 62 12.32 12.87 8.89
CA VAL A 62 10.94 13.25 9.25
C VAL A 62 10.99 14.23 10.41
N ILE A 63 10.66 15.49 10.16
CA ILE A 63 10.61 16.53 11.20
C ILE A 63 9.33 16.33 12.01
N VAL A 64 9.48 16.01 13.30
CA VAL A 64 8.37 15.73 14.22
C VAL A 64 8.17 16.81 15.26
N LYS A 65 9.20 17.65 15.54
CA LYS A 65 9.08 18.85 16.38
C LYS A 65 9.94 19.99 15.85
N CYS A 66 9.49 21.22 16.13
CA CYS A 66 10.20 22.47 15.87
C CYS A 66 10.02 23.36 17.11
N ALA A 67 11.11 23.86 17.67
CA ALA A 67 11.13 24.68 18.91
C ALA A 67 10.31 24.01 20.06
N GLY A 68 10.44 22.69 20.24
CA GLY A 68 9.71 21.92 21.24
C GLY A 68 8.24 21.62 20.91
N SER A 69 7.64 22.31 19.94
CA SER A 69 6.25 22.09 19.48
C SER A 69 6.16 20.95 18.48
N SER A 70 5.11 20.12 18.54
CA SER A 70 4.86 19.06 17.58
C SER A 70 4.63 19.65 16.19
N VAL A 71 5.10 18.93 15.16
CA VAL A 71 4.89 19.23 13.75
C VAL A 71 4.01 18.13 13.15
N THR A 72 2.84 18.50 12.65
CA THR A 72 1.85 17.58 12.05
C THR A 72 1.52 17.92 10.60
N SER A 73 1.86 19.15 10.15
CA SER A 73 1.66 19.56 8.75
C SER A 73 2.73 20.54 8.29
N THR A 74 2.82 20.71 6.99
CA THR A 74 3.71 21.70 6.33
C THR A 74 3.37 23.12 6.75
N GLU A 75 2.09 23.47 6.88
CA GLU A 75 1.61 24.78 7.30
C GLU A 75 1.99 25.06 8.74
N GLN A 76 1.83 24.08 9.63
CA GLN A 76 2.22 24.22 11.03
C GLN A 76 3.72 24.40 11.15
N PHE A 77 4.53 23.62 10.44
CA PHE A 77 5.98 23.77 10.43
C PHE A 77 6.39 25.15 9.95
N GLN A 78 5.82 25.62 8.83
CA GLN A 78 6.06 26.97 8.31
C GLN A 78 5.70 28.05 9.33
N SER A 79 4.56 27.89 10.02
CA SER A 79 4.14 28.83 11.10
C SER A 79 5.14 28.88 12.24
N LEU A 80 5.70 27.73 12.65
CA LEU A 80 6.70 27.66 13.72
C LEU A 80 8.02 28.33 13.29
N LEU A 81 8.46 28.15 12.04
CA LEU A 81 9.63 28.87 11.50
C LEU A 81 9.40 30.38 11.45
N GLN A 82 8.19 30.85 11.09
CA GLN A 82 7.88 32.29 11.16
C GLN A 82 7.98 32.85 12.56
N LYS A 83 7.48 32.11 13.57
CA LYS A 83 7.51 32.51 14.97
C LYS A 83 8.91 32.59 15.55
N SER A 84 9.88 31.86 15.02
CA SER A 84 11.28 31.95 15.48
C SER A 84 11.95 33.28 15.12
N GLY A 85 11.40 33.99 14.11
CA GLY A 85 11.98 35.31 13.72
C GLY A 85 13.40 35.23 13.18
N GLY A 86 13.87 34.06 12.74
CA GLY A 86 15.24 33.80 12.28
C GLY A 86 16.19 33.34 13.41
N GLU A 87 15.72 33.24 14.65
CA GLU A 87 16.53 32.70 15.73
C GLU A 87 16.81 31.20 15.52
N THR A 88 17.98 30.75 15.99
CA THR A 88 18.36 29.33 15.97
C THR A 88 17.27 28.49 16.64
N THR A 89 16.79 27.51 15.89
CA THR A 89 15.63 26.70 16.25
C THR A 89 15.98 25.22 16.24
N ASP A 90 15.64 24.52 17.31
CA ASP A 90 15.85 23.08 17.40
C ASP A 90 14.74 22.31 16.67
N LEU A 91 15.16 21.40 15.77
CA LEU A 91 14.32 20.43 15.10
C LEU A 91 14.57 19.04 15.68
N GLN A 92 13.51 18.37 16.11
CA GLN A 92 13.58 16.93 16.39
C GLN A 92 13.15 16.17 15.13
N VAL A 93 14.06 15.35 14.60
CA VAL A 93 13.80 14.56 13.42
C VAL A 93 13.88 13.05 13.74
N LYS A 94 13.14 12.26 12.96
CA LYS A 94 13.33 10.80 12.87
C LYS A 94 14.17 10.52 11.64
N ARG A 95 15.30 9.82 11.84
CA ARG A 95 16.23 9.37 10.80
C ARG A 95 16.53 7.90 11.03
N ASP A 96 16.21 7.04 10.08
CA ASP A 96 16.40 5.57 10.17
C ASP A 96 15.86 4.97 11.50
N GLY A 97 14.67 5.43 11.89
CA GLY A 97 14.00 5.00 13.13
C GLY A 97 14.51 5.68 14.42
N SER A 98 15.67 6.34 14.39
CA SER A 98 16.26 7.02 15.54
C SER A 98 15.81 8.48 15.66
N SER A 99 15.79 9.04 16.89
CA SER A 99 15.53 10.47 17.10
C SER A 99 16.85 11.24 17.10
N VAL A 100 16.92 12.30 16.30
CA VAL A 100 18.07 13.21 16.22
C VAL A 100 17.57 14.64 16.49
N THR A 101 18.30 15.42 17.26
CA THR A 101 18.05 16.86 17.42
C THR A 101 19.08 17.63 16.60
N LEU A 102 18.58 18.52 15.76
CA LEU A 102 19.36 19.38 14.87
C LEU A 102 19.01 20.84 15.19
N SER A 103 19.99 21.73 15.12
CA SER A 103 19.77 23.17 15.26
C SER A 103 19.91 23.85 13.90
N VAL A 104 18.91 24.62 13.51
CA VAL A 104 18.86 25.36 12.25
C VAL A 104 18.62 26.84 12.53
N GLU A 105 19.18 27.71 11.70
CA GLU A 105 18.95 29.15 11.73
C GLU A 105 18.15 29.56 10.50
N PRO A 106 16.80 29.73 10.59
CA PRO A 106 15.97 30.03 9.44
C PRO A 106 16.36 31.37 8.80
N GLU A 107 16.46 31.40 7.47
CA GLU A 107 16.74 32.60 6.70
C GLU A 107 15.48 33.16 6.04
N GLN A 108 15.39 34.48 5.98
CA GLN A 108 14.29 35.18 5.33
C GLN A 108 14.49 35.24 3.81
N ASN A 109 13.51 34.83 3.05
CA ASN A 109 13.51 34.96 1.61
C ASN A 109 13.12 36.42 1.18
N GLU A 110 13.17 36.69 -0.12
CA GLU A 110 12.81 38.01 -0.70
C GLU A 110 11.38 38.48 -0.37
N ARG A 111 10.49 37.56 0.02
CA ARG A 111 9.10 37.83 0.40
C ARG A 111 8.90 38.02 1.91
N GLY A 112 9.98 38.04 2.67
CA GLY A 112 9.93 38.17 4.12
C GLY A 112 9.52 36.87 4.86
N VAL A 113 9.57 35.72 4.18
CA VAL A 113 9.17 34.44 4.74
C VAL A 113 10.40 33.67 5.21
N TYR A 114 10.44 33.29 6.48
CA TYR A 114 11.51 32.46 7.03
C TYR A 114 11.39 31.01 6.53
N GLY A 115 12.52 30.46 6.08
CA GLY A 115 12.62 29.09 5.59
C GLY A 115 13.98 28.49 5.89
N ILE A 116 14.11 27.19 5.70
CA ILE A 116 15.36 26.46 5.93
C ILE A 116 15.99 25.92 4.65
N GLY A 117 15.36 26.13 3.48
CA GLY A 117 15.85 25.60 2.20
C GLY A 117 15.67 24.08 2.08
N ALA A 118 14.56 23.56 2.53
CA ALA A 118 14.15 22.17 2.39
C ALA A 118 12.78 22.09 1.68
N TRP A 119 12.62 21.10 0.83
CA TRP A 119 11.33 20.67 0.28
C TRP A 119 10.77 19.61 1.20
N ILE A 120 9.54 19.78 1.61
CA ILE A 120 8.90 18.94 2.61
C ILE A 120 7.53 18.46 2.13
N ARG A 121 7.09 17.30 2.65
CA ARG A 121 5.80 16.68 2.34
C ARG A 121 5.19 16.09 3.61
N ASP A 122 3.90 16.27 3.80
CA ASP A 122 3.14 15.75 4.93
C ASP A 122 2.00 14.83 4.53
N SER A 123 1.69 14.75 3.24
CA SER A 123 0.58 13.95 2.74
C SER A 123 0.85 13.40 1.35
N MET A 124 0.17 12.32 1.00
CA MET A 124 0.14 11.73 -0.33
C MET A 124 -1.27 11.34 -0.72
N ALA A 125 -1.57 11.45 -2.00
CA ALA A 125 -2.80 10.93 -2.58
C ALA A 125 -2.50 10.22 -3.90
N GLY A 126 -3.30 9.19 -4.21
CA GLY A 126 -3.13 8.41 -5.43
C GLY A 126 -4.26 7.41 -5.63
N ILE A 127 -4.18 6.64 -6.72
CA ILE A 127 -5.12 5.57 -7.03
C ILE A 127 -4.42 4.23 -6.82
N GLY A 128 -5.14 3.30 -6.21
CA GLY A 128 -4.74 1.91 -6.06
C GLY A 128 -5.95 0.98 -6.12
N THR A 129 -5.74 -0.31 -5.94
CA THR A 129 -6.81 -1.30 -5.99
C THR A 129 -7.02 -1.94 -4.62
N MET A 130 -8.28 -2.03 -4.18
CA MET A 130 -8.67 -2.79 -2.99
C MET A 130 -8.57 -4.28 -3.30
N THR A 131 -7.79 -5.00 -2.49
CA THR A 131 -7.54 -6.43 -2.71
C THR A 131 -8.70 -7.27 -2.16
N TYR A 132 -9.01 -7.06 -0.90
CA TYR A 132 -10.04 -7.83 -0.22
C TYR A 132 -10.82 -6.98 0.78
N TYR A 133 -12.02 -7.45 1.06
CA TYR A 133 -12.87 -7.04 2.17
C TYR A 133 -13.24 -8.25 3.01
N ASP A 134 -13.19 -8.10 4.32
CA ASP A 134 -13.60 -9.13 5.28
C ASP A 134 -14.98 -8.78 5.83
N PRO A 135 -16.05 -9.46 5.40
CA PRO A 135 -17.41 -9.13 5.83
C PRO A 135 -17.68 -9.43 7.30
N ALA A 136 -16.82 -10.22 7.95
CA ALA A 136 -16.97 -10.52 9.37
C ALA A 136 -16.49 -9.39 10.28
N THR A 137 -15.54 -8.57 9.80
CA THR A 137 -14.86 -7.54 10.61
C THR A 137 -14.98 -6.13 10.05
N GLY A 138 -15.40 -5.98 8.79
CA GLY A 138 -15.36 -4.70 8.06
C GLY A 138 -13.94 -4.31 7.61
N ALA A 139 -12.93 -5.13 7.88
CA ALA A 139 -11.56 -4.84 7.52
C ALA A 139 -11.29 -5.02 6.01
N PHE A 140 -10.43 -4.20 5.45
CA PHE A 140 -9.97 -4.34 4.08
C PHE A 140 -8.44 -4.28 3.99
N GLY A 141 -7.90 -4.84 2.92
CA GLY A 141 -6.51 -4.68 2.52
C GLY A 141 -6.42 -4.23 1.06
N ALA A 142 -5.42 -3.40 0.75
CA ALA A 142 -5.21 -2.86 -0.59
C ALA A 142 -3.73 -2.78 -0.95
N LEU A 143 -3.42 -2.58 -2.24
CA LEU A 143 -2.12 -2.35 -2.86
C LEU A 143 -1.16 -3.55 -2.83
N GLY A 144 -1.08 -4.34 -1.75
CA GLY A 144 -0.08 -5.38 -1.57
C GLY A 144 1.35 -4.87 -1.36
N HIS A 145 1.53 -3.56 -1.28
CA HIS A 145 2.77 -2.87 -0.92
C HIS A 145 2.46 -1.56 -0.19
N GLY A 146 3.45 -0.97 0.45
CA GLY A 146 3.27 0.31 1.15
C GLY A 146 3.28 1.50 0.21
N ILE A 147 2.71 2.60 0.71
CA ILE A 147 2.82 3.91 0.07
C ILE A 147 4.16 4.51 0.49
N ALA A 148 5.04 4.67 -0.47
CA ALA A 148 6.36 5.26 -0.31
C ALA A 148 6.43 6.63 -0.98
N ASP A 149 7.22 7.53 -0.41
CA ASP A 149 7.52 8.81 -1.02
C ASP A 149 8.31 8.63 -2.32
N VAL A 150 7.87 9.27 -3.40
CA VAL A 150 8.44 9.08 -4.75
C VAL A 150 9.84 9.64 -4.91
N ASP A 151 10.23 10.62 -4.10
CA ASP A 151 11.54 11.28 -4.18
C ASP A 151 12.58 10.56 -3.32
N THR A 152 12.17 9.98 -2.19
CA THR A 152 13.06 9.32 -1.22
C THR A 152 12.99 7.80 -1.30
N ALA A 153 11.96 7.23 -1.93
CA ALA A 153 11.61 5.81 -1.94
C ALA A 153 11.40 5.19 -0.55
N GLN A 154 11.27 6.01 0.48
CA GLN A 154 11.02 5.56 1.85
C GLN A 154 9.52 5.41 2.10
N LEU A 155 9.14 4.40 2.88
CA LEU A 155 7.77 4.23 3.32
C LEU A 155 7.29 5.50 4.05
N MET A 156 6.13 6.04 3.63
CA MET A 156 5.56 7.23 4.28
C MET A 156 5.22 6.94 5.74
N PRO A 157 5.74 7.74 6.68
CA PRO A 157 5.38 7.62 8.09
C PRO A 157 3.88 7.84 8.29
N PHE A 158 3.18 6.82 8.75
CA PHE A 158 1.74 6.83 8.83
C PHE A 158 1.23 7.56 10.09
N SER A 159 0.31 8.49 9.92
CA SER A 159 -0.48 9.11 11.00
C SER A 159 -1.95 8.68 10.92
N ASN A 160 -2.57 8.97 9.80
CA ASN A 160 -3.95 8.62 9.44
C ASN A 160 -4.11 8.65 7.93
N GLY A 161 -5.24 8.20 7.44
CA GLY A 161 -5.57 8.23 6.02
C GLY A 161 -6.94 7.63 5.78
N SER A 162 -7.45 7.81 4.59
CA SER A 162 -8.74 7.26 4.17
C SER A 162 -8.70 6.72 2.74
N ILE A 163 -9.63 5.85 2.42
CA ILE A 163 -9.95 5.46 1.06
C ILE A 163 -11.18 6.19 0.56
N LEU A 164 -11.19 6.49 -0.73
CA LEU A 164 -12.17 7.36 -1.39
C LEU A 164 -12.76 6.65 -2.62
N PRO A 165 -14.01 6.95 -3.00
CA PRO A 165 -14.54 6.49 -4.28
C PRO A 165 -13.65 6.98 -5.44
N SER A 166 -13.39 6.10 -6.40
CA SER A 166 -12.63 6.46 -7.58
C SER A 166 -13.25 5.89 -8.85
N THR A 167 -13.01 6.55 -9.97
CA THR A 167 -13.45 6.12 -11.30
C THR A 167 -12.28 6.21 -12.28
N VAL A 168 -12.01 5.15 -13.03
CA VAL A 168 -10.95 5.15 -14.07
C VAL A 168 -11.45 5.88 -15.32
N LYS A 169 -10.79 6.97 -15.68
CA LYS A 169 -11.13 7.83 -16.84
C LYS A 169 -10.30 7.53 -18.08
N ALA A 170 -9.05 7.12 -17.89
CA ALA A 170 -8.13 6.84 -18.98
C ALA A 170 -7.01 5.90 -18.55
N VAL A 171 -6.37 5.27 -19.51
CA VAL A 171 -5.19 4.43 -19.33
C VAL A 171 -4.04 5.00 -20.14
N LYS A 172 -2.91 5.27 -19.49
CA LYS A 172 -1.62 5.38 -20.14
C LYS A 172 -1.04 3.98 -20.27
N LYS A 173 -0.89 3.47 -21.52
CA LYS A 173 -0.34 2.12 -21.71
C LYS A 173 1.09 2.00 -21.23
N GLY A 174 1.41 0.84 -20.65
CA GLY A 174 2.78 0.45 -20.33
C GLY A 174 3.54 0.01 -21.60
N GLU A 175 4.79 0.40 -21.67
CA GLU A 175 5.72 0.00 -22.73
C GLU A 175 7.04 -0.48 -22.10
N SER A 176 7.84 -1.22 -22.87
CA SER A 176 9.15 -1.66 -22.36
C SER A 176 10.01 -0.47 -21.94
N GLY A 177 10.42 -0.44 -20.69
CA GLY A 177 11.18 0.66 -20.09
C GLY A 177 10.34 1.80 -19.52
N ALA A 178 9.01 1.81 -19.71
CA ALA A 178 8.12 2.85 -19.19
C ALA A 178 6.85 2.25 -18.57
N ALA A 179 6.62 2.54 -17.30
CA ALA A 179 5.38 2.13 -16.64
C ALA A 179 4.17 2.84 -17.24
N GLY A 180 3.08 2.10 -17.44
CA GLY A 180 1.77 2.67 -17.70
C GLY A 180 1.09 3.09 -16.40
N GLU A 181 -0.11 3.69 -16.52
CA GLU A 181 -0.84 4.26 -15.39
C GLU A 181 -2.34 4.26 -15.64
N LEU A 182 -3.13 3.82 -14.67
CA LEU A 182 -4.56 4.12 -14.61
C LEU A 182 -4.74 5.57 -14.15
N ARG A 183 -5.46 6.36 -14.93
CA ARG A 183 -5.79 7.74 -14.60
C ARG A 183 -7.25 7.84 -14.30
N GLY A 184 -7.57 8.40 -13.17
CA GLY A 184 -8.95 8.54 -12.73
C GLY A 184 -9.12 9.73 -11.81
N ASP A 185 -10.38 10.01 -11.52
CA ASP A 185 -10.77 10.98 -10.52
C ASP A 185 -11.15 10.24 -9.24
N PHE A 186 -10.96 10.86 -8.10
CA PHE A 186 -11.47 10.39 -6.83
C PHE A 186 -12.13 11.55 -6.07
N ASP A 187 -13.23 11.23 -5.39
CA ASP A 187 -13.99 12.21 -4.62
C ASP A 187 -13.33 12.45 -3.26
N LEU A 188 -12.76 13.64 -3.09
CA LEU A 188 -12.10 14.03 -1.83
C LEU A 188 -13.07 14.27 -0.67
N THR A 189 -14.38 14.28 -0.93
CA THR A 189 -15.43 14.58 0.08
C THR A 189 -16.15 13.34 0.59
N GLY A 190 -15.97 12.19 -0.07
CA GLY A 190 -16.64 10.93 0.27
C GLY A 190 -15.65 9.91 0.82
N ASP A 191 -15.39 9.91 2.13
CA ASP A 191 -14.61 8.85 2.74
C ASP A 191 -15.40 7.53 2.74
N LEU A 192 -14.82 6.45 2.22
CA LEU A 192 -15.38 5.09 2.26
C LEU A 192 -14.96 4.35 3.53
N GLY A 193 -13.81 4.70 4.09
CA GLY A 193 -13.27 4.04 5.27
C GLY A 193 -11.90 4.57 5.65
N ASP A 194 -11.51 4.29 6.86
CA ASP A 194 -10.28 4.75 7.47
C ASP A 194 -9.15 3.73 7.38
N LEU A 195 -7.96 4.22 7.08
CA LEU A 195 -6.72 3.45 7.18
C LEU A 195 -6.23 3.42 8.63
N TYR A 196 -5.80 2.25 9.10
CA TYR A 196 -5.08 2.13 10.38
C TYR A 196 -3.59 1.80 10.20
N ALA A 197 -3.17 1.37 9.00
CA ALA A 197 -1.76 1.06 8.75
C ALA A 197 -1.31 1.29 7.31
N ASN A 198 -0.06 1.76 7.16
CA ASN A 198 0.74 1.74 5.94
C ASN A 198 1.99 0.89 6.20
N THR A 199 2.10 -0.26 5.55
CA THR A 199 3.16 -1.25 5.78
C THR A 199 3.85 -1.62 4.47
N SER A 200 4.98 -2.31 4.51
CA SER A 200 5.65 -2.82 3.31
C SER A 200 4.82 -3.83 2.50
N ASN A 201 3.81 -4.46 3.13
CA ASN A 201 3.02 -5.54 2.54
C ASN A 201 1.57 -5.13 2.19
N GLY A 202 1.27 -3.85 2.27
CA GLY A 202 -0.05 -3.29 1.96
C GLY A 202 -0.47 -2.16 2.89
N ILE A 203 -1.58 -1.55 2.54
CA ILE A 203 -2.33 -0.66 3.41
C ILE A 203 -3.57 -1.40 3.93
N PHE A 204 -3.94 -1.12 5.17
CA PHE A 204 -5.03 -1.79 5.84
C PHE A 204 -5.94 -0.78 6.53
N GLY A 205 -7.23 -1.07 6.58
CA GLY A 205 -8.22 -0.17 7.14
C GLY A 205 -9.53 -0.86 7.48
N ILE A 206 -10.49 -0.07 7.94
CA ILE A 206 -11.88 -0.48 8.18
C ILE A 206 -12.77 0.30 7.22
N LEU A 207 -13.65 -0.39 6.54
CA LEU A 207 -14.66 0.20 5.67
C LEU A 207 -15.83 0.69 6.54
N GLU A 208 -16.27 1.94 6.33
CA GLU A 208 -17.38 2.54 7.06
C GLU A 208 -18.65 2.66 6.21
N ALA A 209 -18.51 2.54 4.88
CA ALA A 209 -19.63 2.62 3.95
C ALA A 209 -20.27 1.24 3.77
N ASP A 210 -21.37 0.99 4.47
CA ASP A 210 -22.10 -0.29 4.45
C ASP A 210 -22.70 -0.64 3.08
N ASP A 211 -22.89 0.37 2.20
CA ASP A 211 -23.51 0.25 0.89
C ASP A 211 -22.51 0.37 -0.28
N TYR A 212 -21.20 0.30 0.00
CA TYR A 212 -20.19 0.34 -1.04
C TYR A 212 -20.27 -0.90 -1.93
N SER A 213 -20.90 -0.74 -3.09
CA SER A 213 -21.25 -1.82 -4.03
C SER A 213 -20.10 -2.80 -4.36
N PRO A 214 -18.84 -2.37 -4.54
CA PRO A 214 -17.75 -3.29 -4.86
C PRO A 214 -17.46 -4.37 -3.80
N VAL A 215 -17.84 -4.17 -2.54
CA VAL A 215 -17.62 -5.16 -1.47
C VAL A 215 -18.81 -6.10 -1.25
N LEU A 216 -19.91 -5.91 -1.99
CA LEU A 216 -21.12 -6.74 -1.88
C LEU A 216 -21.05 -8.04 -2.70
N GLY A 217 -19.86 -8.41 -3.22
CA GLY A 217 -19.63 -9.64 -3.95
C GLY A 217 -19.58 -10.88 -3.05
N ASP A 218 -19.52 -12.06 -3.69
CA ASP A 218 -19.39 -13.32 -2.97
C ASP A 218 -18.02 -13.45 -2.32
N ALA A 219 -18.02 -13.87 -1.04
CA ALA A 219 -16.79 -14.22 -0.34
C ALA A 219 -16.26 -15.58 -0.83
N VAL A 220 -14.96 -15.66 -1.04
CA VAL A 220 -14.27 -16.89 -1.45
C VAL A 220 -13.26 -17.32 -0.39
N PRO A 221 -12.91 -18.62 -0.32
CA PRO A 221 -11.90 -19.08 0.62
C PRO A 221 -10.51 -18.53 0.29
N VAL A 222 -9.72 -18.31 1.34
CA VAL A 222 -8.30 -18.00 1.21
C VAL A 222 -7.53 -19.26 0.83
N GLY A 223 -6.71 -19.17 -0.24
CA GLY A 223 -5.90 -20.27 -0.76
C GLY A 223 -4.42 -19.96 -0.80
N ARG A 224 -3.63 -20.94 -1.23
CA ARG A 224 -2.19 -20.81 -1.47
C ARG A 224 -1.91 -20.79 -2.96
N ALA A 225 -1.17 -19.79 -3.43
CA ALA A 225 -0.76 -19.71 -4.81
C ALA A 225 0.09 -20.91 -5.24
N GLN A 226 -0.17 -21.41 -6.45
CA GLN A 226 0.61 -22.44 -7.12
C GLN A 226 0.94 -21.94 -8.54
N THR A 227 1.96 -22.51 -9.16
CA THR A 227 2.26 -22.22 -10.57
C THR A 227 1.14 -22.75 -11.48
N GLY A 228 0.77 -21.98 -12.49
CA GLY A 228 -0.29 -22.33 -13.43
C GLY A 228 -1.27 -21.21 -13.71
N PRO A 229 -2.39 -21.52 -14.40
CA PRO A 229 -3.44 -20.55 -14.72
C PRO A 229 -4.07 -19.93 -13.48
N ALA A 230 -4.40 -18.64 -13.56
CA ALA A 230 -5.11 -17.88 -12.54
C ALA A 230 -5.77 -16.67 -13.21
N VAL A 231 -6.56 -15.91 -12.48
CA VAL A 231 -7.14 -14.65 -12.95
C VAL A 231 -6.82 -13.52 -11.97
N ILE A 232 -6.80 -12.29 -12.47
CA ILE A 232 -6.83 -11.08 -11.65
C ILE A 232 -8.14 -10.35 -11.86
N ARG A 233 -8.67 -9.74 -10.79
CA ARG A 233 -9.78 -8.79 -10.87
C ARG A 233 -9.23 -7.38 -10.87
N SER A 234 -9.63 -6.57 -11.83
CA SER A 234 -9.22 -5.16 -11.90
C SER A 234 -10.25 -4.35 -12.67
N ASN A 235 -10.47 -3.10 -12.28
CA ASN A 235 -11.17 -2.20 -13.15
C ASN A 235 -10.18 -1.30 -13.89
N VAL A 236 -10.15 -1.44 -15.20
CA VAL A 236 -9.25 -0.67 -16.06
C VAL A 236 -9.98 0.40 -16.87
N GLN A 237 -11.31 0.44 -16.77
CA GLN A 237 -12.16 1.45 -17.41
C GLN A 237 -13.44 1.68 -16.60
N GLY A 238 -13.76 2.94 -16.32
CA GLY A 238 -14.95 3.33 -15.54
C GLY A 238 -14.96 2.70 -14.16
N ASP A 239 -16.07 2.09 -13.78
CA ASP A 239 -16.30 1.48 -12.46
C ASP A 239 -16.54 -0.05 -12.55
N THR A 240 -16.36 -0.65 -13.73
CA THR A 240 -16.58 -2.08 -13.93
C THR A 240 -15.32 -2.87 -13.60
N VAL A 241 -15.44 -3.83 -12.69
CA VAL A 241 -14.39 -4.81 -12.40
C VAL A 241 -14.53 -5.99 -13.35
N GLU A 242 -13.45 -6.37 -14.01
CA GLU A 242 -13.37 -7.49 -14.93
C GLU A 242 -12.33 -8.49 -14.47
N GLU A 243 -12.46 -9.74 -14.91
CA GLU A 243 -11.47 -10.79 -14.68
C GLU A 243 -10.60 -10.93 -15.92
N PHE A 244 -9.28 -11.00 -15.70
CA PHE A 244 -8.28 -11.11 -16.76
C PHE A 244 -7.39 -12.32 -16.52
N ASP A 245 -7.16 -13.09 -17.56
CA ASP A 245 -6.33 -14.30 -17.53
C ASP A 245 -4.86 -13.97 -17.29
N ILE A 246 -4.27 -14.63 -16.31
CA ILE A 246 -2.84 -14.60 -16.00
C ILE A 246 -2.28 -16.02 -15.83
N GLU A 247 -0.97 -16.12 -15.79
CA GLU A 247 -0.25 -17.30 -15.35
C GLU A 247 0.64 -16.95 -14.15
N ILE A 248 0.54 -17.72 -13.08
CA ILE A 248 1.52 -17.69 -11.99
C ILE A 248 2.73 -18.49 -12.46
N VAL A 249 3.81 -17.79 -12.80
CA VAL A 249 5.03 -18.39 -13.40
C VAL A 249 5.89 -19.04 -12.33
N SER A 250 5.99 -18.43 -11.18
CA SER A 250 6.74 -18.96 -10.03
C SER A 250 6.16 -18.46 -8.72
N VAL A 251 6.33 -19.28 -7.68
CA VAL A 251 5.98 -18.94 -6.28
C VAL A 251 7.21 -19.12 -5.41
N THR A 252 7.49 -18.14 -4.56
CA THR A 252 8.63 -18.13 -3.62
C THR A 252 8.11 -17.93 -2.21
N SER A 253 8.39 -18.86 -1.31
CA SER A 253 7.97 -18.77 0.10
C SER A 253 8.92 -17.95 0.98
N THR A 254 10.09 -17.58 0.47
CA THR A 254 11.19 -16.94 1.22
C THR A 254 11.40 -15.46 0.91
N GLY A 255 10.57 -14.86 0.05
CA GLY A 255 10.63 -13.44 -0.27
C GLY A 255 10.33 -12.58 0.98
N SER A 256 11.21 -11.63 1.30
CA SER A 256 11.02 -10.71 2.43
C SER A 256 10.34 -9.39 2.05
N ASP A 257 10.18 -9.13 0.74
CA ASP A 257 9.83 -7.82 0.16
C ASP A 257 8.46 -7.80 -0.55
N GLY A 258 7.57 -8.74 -0.22
CA GLY A 258 6.22 -8.81 -0.85
C GLY A 258 6.23 -9.29 -2.31
N ARG A 259 7.33 -9.88 -2.80
CA ARG A 259 7.47 -10.47 -4.14
C ARG A 259 7.40 -11.99 -4.05
N ASP A 260 6.26 -12.51 -3.57
CA ASP A 260 6.08 -13.93 -3.31
C ASP A 260 5.84 -14.74 -4.58
N MET A 261 5.41 -14.09 -5.67
CA MET A 261 5.17 -14.74 -6.94
C MET A 261 5.53 -13.84 -8.12
N VAL A 262 5.85 -14.47 -9.25
CA VAL A 262 5.96 -13.84 -10.56
C VAL A 262 4.73 -14.21 -11.37
N ILE A 263 4.06 -13.22 -11.94
CA ILE A 263 2.88 -13.39 -12.77
C ILE A 263 3.14 -12.90 -14.19
N SER A 264 2.42 -13.48 -15.15
CA SER A 264 2.44 -13.11 -16.56
C SER A 264 1.00 -12.92 -17.06
N VAL A 265 0.68 -11.75 -17.55
CA VAL A 265 -0.62 -11.46 -18.20
C VAL A 265 -0.73 -12.27 -19.50
N LYS A 266 -1.84 -12.96 -19.67
CA LYS A 266 -2.17 -13.75 -20.87
C LYS A 266 -3.37 -13.18 -21.62
N ASP A 267 -4.19 -12.42 -20.91
CA ASP A 267 -5.42 -11.84 -21.43
C ASP A 267 -5.14 -10.84 -22.55
N PRO A 268 -5.68 -11.06 -23.77
CA PRO A 268 -5.43 -10.18 -24.91
C PRO A 268 -6.12 -8.83 -24.78
N ASP A 269 -7.26 -8.75 -24.09
CA ASP A 269 -8.01 -7.50 -23.93
C ASP A 269 -7.30 -6.60 -22.92
N LEU A 270 -6.81 -7.15 -21.82
CA LEU A 270 -5.96 -6.40 -20.87
C LEU A 270 -4.67 -5.91 -21.54
N ILE A 271 -3.98 -6.76 -22.30
CA ILE A 271 -2.77 -6.38 -23.04
C ILE A 271 -3.09 -5.27 -24.05
N SER A 272 -4.21 -5.39 -24.76
CA SER A 272 -4.65 -4.36 -25.72
C SER A 272 -5.00 -3.03 -25.03
N ALA A 273 -5.65 -3.08 -23.87
CA ALA A 273 -6.09 -1.89 -23.14
C ALA A 273 -4.93 -1.17 -22.42
N THR A 274 -4.07 -1.92 -21.75
CA THR A 274 -3.08 -1.37 -20.80
C THR A 274 -1.61 -1.62 -21.20
N GLY A 275 -1.35 -2.53 -22.13
CA GLY A 275 0.00 -3.01 -22.45
C GLY A 275 0.55 -4.05 -21.47
N GLY A 276 -0.19 -4.37 -20.41
CA GLY A 276 0.16 -5.27 -19.32
C GLY A 276 -0.21 -4.71 -17.95
N ILE A 277 0.61 -4.96 -16.94
CA ILE A 277 0.40 -4.42 -15.58
C ILE A 277 0.81 -2.95 -15.55
N VAL A 278 -0.06 -2.07 -15.04
CA VAL A 278 0.17 -0.63 -14.97
C VAL A 278 -0.02 -0.12 -13.54
N GLN A 279 0.50 1.08 -13.24
CA GLN A 279 0.28 1.74 -11.96
C GLN A 279 -1.22 1.96 -11.74
N GLY A 280 -1.68 1.74 -10.52
CA GLY A 280 -3.09 1.69 -10.14
C GLY A 280 -3.65 0.27 -10.05
N MET A 281 -3.11 -0.72 -10.78
CA MET A 281 -3.48 -2.13 -10.67
C MET A 281 -2.85 -2.83 -9.44
N SER A 282 -1.94 -2.17 -8.72
CA SER A 282 -1.41 -2.70 -7.45
C SER A 282 -2.55 -2.94 -6.47
N GLY A 283 -2.65 -4.14 -5.92
CA GLY A 283 -3.75 -4.60 -5.09
C GLY A 283 -4.80 -5.44 -5.85
N SER A 284 -4.77 -5.52 -7.18
CA SER A 284 -5.68 -6.40 -7.93
C SER A 284 -5.62 -7.83 -7.37
N PRO A 285 -6.73 -8.40 -6.82
CA PRO A 285 -6.72 -9.73 -6.24
C PRO A 285 -6.43 -10.80 -7.29
N ILE A 286 -5.63 -11.78 -6.90
CA ILE A 286 -5.30 -12.96 -7.71
C ILE A 286 -6.15 -14.13 -7.21
N LEU A 287 -6.94 -14.70 -8.14
CA LEU A 287 -7.80 -15.87 -7.86
C LEU A 287 -7.28 -17.07 -8.64
N GLN A 288 -7.22 -18.20 -7.96
CA GLN A 288 -6.85 -19.49 -8.53
C GLN A 288 -7.75 -20.58 -7.96
N ASP A 289 -8.36 -21.37 -8.83
CA ASP A 289 -9.29 -22.46 -8.45
C ASP A 289 -10.40 -22.01 -7.48
N GLY A 290 -10.95 -20.78 -7.71
CA GLY A 290 -12.00 -20.19 -6.87
C GLY A 290 -11.54 -19.70 -5.49
N GLN A 291 -10.24 -19.61 -5.25
CA GLN A 291 -9.66 -19.15 -3.99
C GLN A 291 -8.91 -17.82 -4.20
N LEU A 292 -8.93 -16.94 -3.19
CA LEU A 292 -8.09 -15.74 -3.14
C LEU A 292 -6.68 -16.16 -2.69
N VAL A 293 -5.69 -16.03 -3.57
CA VAL A 293 -4.32 -16.50 -3.33
C VAL A 293 -3.28 -15.38 -3.16
N GLY A 294 -3.62 -14.17 -3.60
CA GLY A 294 -2.69 -13.04 -3.50
C GLY A 294 -3.20 -11.76 -4.13
N ALA A 295 -2.29 -10.82 -4.33
CA ALA A 295 -2.53 -9.56 -5.00
C ALA A 295 -1.35 -9.16 -5.90
N VAL A 296 -1.64 -8.46 -6.99
CA VAL A 296 -0.64 -7.83 -7.87
C VAL A 296 0.06 -6.72 -7.10
N THR A 297 1.39 -6.60 -7.21
CA THR A 297 2.15 -5.54 -6.53
C THR A 297 2.92 -4.63 -7.47
N HIS A 298 3.85 -5.16 -8.24
CA HIS A 298 4.77 -4.37 -9.04
C HIS A 298 4.85 -4.90 -10.48
N VAL A 299 5.01 -4.00 -11.44
CA VAL A 299 5.30 -4.34 -12.83
C VAL A 299 6.80 -4.52 -13.06
N LEU A 300 7.16 -5.42 -13.96
CA LEU A 300 8.52 -5.52 -14.48
C LEU A 300 8.69 -4.52 -15.64
N LEU A 301 9.38 -3.41 -15.42
CA LEU A 301 9.48 -2.29 -16.37
C LEU A 301 9.94 -2.73 -17.77
N ASN A 302 10.88 -3.66 -17.87
CA ASN A 302 11.37 -4.16 -19.16
C ASN A 302 10.41 -5.19 -19.83
N SER A 303 9.36 -5.61 -19.14
CA SER A 303 8.36 -6.56 -19.62
C SER A 303 7.02 -6.30 -18.94
N PRO A 304 6.24 -5.29 -19.38
CA PRO A 304 5.01 -4.86 -18.70
C PRO A 304 3.95 -5.97 -18.55
N GLN A 305 3.99 -6.98 -19.41
CA GLN A 305 3.12 -8.16 -19.29
C GLN A 305 3.52 -9.09 -18.12
N LYS A 306 4.62 -8.79 -17.41
CA LYS A 306 5.05 -9.53 -16.22
C LYS A 306 5.10 -8.62 -15.01
N GLY A 307 4.86 -9.19 -13.85
CA GLY A 307 4.95 -8.50 -12.58
C GLY A 307 5.13 -9.43 -11.42
N TYR A 308 5.11 -8.83 -10.24
CA TYR A 308 5.16 -9.52 -8.97
C TYR A 308 3.78 -9.51 -8.30
N GLY A 309 3.56 -10.49 -7.46
CA GLY A 309 2.43 -10.55 -6.54
C GLY A 309 2.88 -10.94 -5.14
N ILE A 310 2.11 -10.49 -4.16
CA ILE A 310 2.23 -10.87 -2.76
C ILE A 310 1.21 -11.97 -2.44
N SER A 311 1.56 -12.92 -1.57
CA SER A 311 0.62 -13.93 -1.09
C SER A 311 -0.42 -13.30 -0.15
N ILE A 312 -1.66 -13.79 -0.22
CA ILE A 312 -2.71 -13.31 0.67
C ILE A 312 -2.39 -13.62 2.14
N GLN A 313 -1.73 -14.75 2.43
CA GLN A 313 -1.31 -15.09 3.79
C GLN A 313 -0.37 -14.03 4.39
N ARG A 314 0.55 -13.49 3.58
CA ARG A 314 1.45 -12.43 4.05
C ARG A 314 0.71 -11.14 4.32
N MET A 315 -0.23 -10.75 3.45
CA MET A 315 -1.06 -9.56 3.68
C MET A 315 -1.86 -9.71 4.98
N LEU A 316 -2.53 -10.85 5.17
CA LEU A 316 -3.35 -11.11 6.36
C LEU A 316 -2.52 -11.15 7.65
N ALA A 317 -1.39 -11.85 7.65
CA ALA A 317 -0.48 -11.88 8.80
C ALA A 317 0.06 -10.49 9.16
N THR A 318 0.31 -9.65 8.14
CA THR A 318 0.71 -8.26 8.36
C THR A 318 -0.43 -7.44 8.95
N ALA A 319 -1.65 -7.54 8.39
CA ALA A 319 -2.83 -6.85 8.91
C ALA A 319 -3.06 -7.17 10.39
N GLU A 320 -3.00 -8.45 10.77
CA GLU A 320 -3.16 -8.93 12.15
C GLU A 320 -2.06 -8.43 13.10
N SER A 321 -0.86 -8.20 12.59
CA SER A 321 0.28 -7.71 13.42
C SER A 321 0.22 -6.22 13.73
N VAL A 322 -0.61 -5.45 13.02
CA VAL A 322 -0.70 -3.97 13.13
C VAL A 322 -2.10 -3.47 13.49
N ALA A 323 -3.09 -4.39 13.66
CA ALA A 323 -4.47 -4.12 14.07
C ALA A 323 -4.58 -3.77 15.56
#